data_1f92cc1acf2e7c551322449deae47c74
#
_entry.id   1f92cc1acf2e7c551322449deae47c74
#
_cell.length_a   1.000
_cell.length_b   1.000
_cell.length_c   1.000
_cell.angle_alpha   90.00
_cell.angle_beta   90.00
_cell.angle_gamma   90.00
#
_symmetry.space_group_name_H-M   'P 1'
#
loop_
_entity.id
_entity.type
_entity.pdbx_description
1 polymer ?
#
loop_
_entity_poly.entity_id
_entity_poly.type
_entity_poly.pdbx_seq_one_letter_code
_entity_poly.pdbx_strand_id
1 'polypeptide(L)'
;KEGGKYVYSKYTPVLGATRPGTTSPTIRAASSSKMNVSWKAVSRADGYRIYRKVSNGNWIFVADLASSRTSYTDSKVSAGTRYVYTVRAYKKAGNVKYLASLVQSNSASTPNTNSTTRFNSSQKEVMKKILYAVETGGQVYGNQDYKDFTEAYTNSSSEHAITIGAGQWYATEAQRLLKLIHTTSPETYKKYDTKNYVWNDVVNENWSTYRIKKTSTRAKIIVNLISSPAGIKCQDELMYEQIEEYETEIRNLGV
;
A
#
# COMPACT_ATOMS: atom_id res chain seq x y z
N LYS A 1 17.26 -61.22 34.31
CA LYS A 1 17.19 -62.61 33.82
C LYS A 1 16.11 -63.30 34.61
N GLU A 2 15.02 -63.68 33.96
CA GLU A 2 14.09 -64.64 34.55
C GLU A 2 14.23 -65.98 33.84
N GLY A 3 14.45 -67.04 34.58
CA GLY A 3 14.52 -68.40 34.04
C GLY A 3 15.65 -68.68 33.04
N GLY A 4 16.81 -68.00 33.08
CA GLY A 4 17.93 -68.18 32.17
C GLY A 4 17.77 -67.57 30.78
N LYS A 5 16.64 -66.98 30.46
CA LYS A 5 16.41 -66.28 29.18
C LYS A 5 16.56 -64.77 29.37
N TYR A 6 17.15 -64.13 28.34
CA TYR A 6 17.22 -62.65 28.26
C TYR A 6 15.82 -62.18 27.80
N VAL A 7 15.16 -61.36 28.63
CA VAL A 7 13.96 -60.64 28.26
C VAL A 7 14.43 -59.23 27.76
N TYR A 8 14.26 -58.97 26.47
CA TYR A 8 14.51 -57.67 25.89
C TYR A 8 13.27 -56.81 26.03
N SER A 9 13.36 -55.63 26.59
CA SER A 9 12.24 -54.66 26.48
C SER A 9 11.98 -54.36 25.00
N LYS A 10 10.70 -54.29 24.63
CA LYS A 10 10.36 -53.82 23.28
C LYS A 10 10.97 -52.47 23.05
N TYR A 11 12.02 -52.43 22.23
CA TYR A 11 12.64 -51.19 21.80
C TYR A 11 11.68 -50.55 20.81
N THR A 12 11.00 -49.49 21.20
CA THR A 12 10.31 -48.63 20.24
C THR A 12 11.33 -47.68 19.64
N PRO A 13 11.75 -47.83 18.39
CA PRO A 13 12.70 -46.92 17.81
C PRO A 13 12.09 -45.54 17.78
N VAL A 14 12.65 -44.60 18.53
CA VAL A 14 12.31 -43.18 18.40
C VAL A 14 12.91 -42.73 17.08
N LEU A 15 12.08 -42.56 16.08
CA LEU A 15 12.48 -41.96 14.80
C LEU A 15 12.80 -40.47 15.06
N GLY A 16 14.05 -40.21 15.49
CA GLY A 16 14.58 -38.89 15.64
C GLY A 16 15.18 -38.42 14.31
N ALA A 17 14.64 -37.39 13.70
CA ALA A 17 15.29 -36.72 12.60
C ALA A 17 16.17 -35.60 13.12
N THR A 18 17.45 -35.65 12.81
CA THR A 18 18.36 -34.53 13.07
C THR A 18 17.97 -33.34 12.18
N ARG A 19 17.92 -32.15 12.74
CA ARG A 19 17.68 -30.93 11.95
C ARG A 19 18.77 -30.79 10.88
N PRO A 20 18.43 -30.46 9.63
CA PRO A 20 19.43 -30.21 8.59
C PRO A 20 20.20 -28.92 8.87
N GLY A 21 21.32 -28.75 8.16
CA GLY A 21 22.07 -27.49 8.18
C GLY A 21 21.24 -26.31 7.68
N THR A 22 21.75 -25.11 7.93
CA THR A 22 21.15 -23.85 7.48
C THR A 22 21.64 -23.50 6.07
N THR A 23 20.87 -22.63 5.39
CA THR A 23 21.30 -21.97 4.16
C THR A 23 20.98 -20.48 4.24
N SER A 24 21.82 -19.65 3.63
CA SER A 24 21.63 -18.21 3.56
C SER A 24 20.99 -17.87 2.20
N PRO A 25 19.70 -17.53 2.17
CA PRO A 25 19.07 -17.17 0.91
C PRO A 25 19.50 -15.78 0.46
N THR A 26 19.54 -15.59 -0.85
CA THR A 26 19.71 -14.30 -1.52
C THR A 26 18.44 -13.96 -2.28
N ILE A 27 18.01 -12.72 -2.21
CA ILE A 27 16.81 -12.25 -2.93
C ILE A 27 17.12 -11.09 -3.84
N ARG A 28 16.39 -11.05 -4.98
CA ARG A 28 16.42 -9.96 -5.94
C ARG A 28 15.03 -9.75 -6.54
N ALA A 29 14.61 -8.50 -6.63
CA ALA A 29 13.39 -8.18 -7.35
C ALA A 29 13.54 -8.51 -8.85
N ALA A 30 12.60 -9.26 -9.39
CA ALA A 30 12.51 -9.56 -10.82
C ALA A 30 11.56 -8.58 -11.55
N SER A 31 10.55 -8.09 -10.84
CA SER A 31 9.62 -7.04 -11.30
C SER A 31 8.93 -6.41 -10.09
N SER A 32 8.02 -5.47 -10.33
CA SER A 32 7.16 -4.89 -9.28
C SER A 32 6.26 -5.93 -8.58
N SER A 33 5.99 -7.07 -9.21
CA SER A 33 5.13 -8.14 -8.68
C SER A 33 5.85 -9.49 -8.50
N LYS A 34 7.18 -9.55 -8.70
CA LYS A 34 7.95 -10.80 -8.61
C LYS A 34 9.26 -10.63 -7.84
N MET A 35 9.54 -11.56 -6.94
CA MET A 35 10.80 -11.65 -6.20
C MET A 35 11.46 -13.01 -6.45
N ASN A 36 12.69 -13.01 -6.93
CA ASN A 36 13.50 -14.22 -7.05
C ASN A 36 14.24 -14.48 -5.74
N VAL A 37 14.14 -15.70 -5.27
CA VAL A 37 14.81 -16.22 -4.07
C VAL A 37 15.73 -17.35 -4.51
N SER A 38 16.98 -17.33 -4.11
CA SER A 38 17.96 -18.39 -4.40
C SER A 38 18.76 -18.75 -3.15
N TRP A 39 19.22 -19.99 -3.06
CA TRP A 39 19.99 -20.52 -1.94
C TRP A 39 20.92 -21.64 -2.35
N LYS A 40 21.88 -21.96 -1.48
CA LYS A 40 22.74 -23.13 -1.68
C LYS A 40 22.03 -24.38 -1.17
N ALA A 41 22.18 -25.50 -1.92
CA ALA A 41 21.65 -26.79 -1.52
C ALA A 41 22.20 -27.20 -0.14
N VAL A 42 21.32 -27.76 0.70
CA VAL A 42 21.68 -28.30 2.00
C VAL A 42 21.74 -29.82 1.92
N SER A 43 22.87 -30.38 2.29
CA SER A 43 23.08 -31.84 2.29
C SER A 43 22.03 -32.54 3.14
N ARG A 44 21.51 -33.66 2.64
CA ARG A 44 20.51 -34.51 3.30
C ARG A 44 19.19 -33.83 3.65
N ALA A 45 18.88 -32.65 3.09
CA ALA A 45 17.56 -32.05 3.22
C ALA A 45 16.53 -32.85 2.42
N ASP A 46 15.32 -33.02 2.94
CA ASP A 46 14.19 -33.62 2.23
C ASP A 46 13.38 -32.57 1.45
N GLY A 47 13.63 -31.30 1.75
CA GLY A 47 13.02 -30.15 1.05
C GLY A 47 13.28 -28.84 1.76
N TYR A 48 12.66 -27.81 1.26
CA TYR A 48 12.80 -26.44 1.74
C TYR A 48 11.45 -25.80 2.00
N ARG A 49 11.35 -25.07 3.10
CA ARG A 49 10.18 -24.27 3.44
C ARG A 49 10.56 -22.79 3.40
N ILE A 50 9.81 -22.02 2.60
CA ILE A 50 10.04 -20.60 2.39
C ILE A 50 9.03 -19.78 3.18
N TYR A 51 9.55 -18.75 3.85
CA TYR A 51 8.74 -17.70 4.46
C TYR A 51 9.22 -16.35 3.98
N ARG A 52 8.32 -15.38 3.94
CA ARG A 52 8.63 -13.97 3.72
C ARG A 52 8.05 -13.10 4.81
N LYS A 53 8.59 -11.91 4.95
CA LYS A 53 7.98 -10.81 5.70
C LYS A 53 8.27 -9.48 5.01
N VAL A 54 7.39 -8.50 5.19
CA VAL A 54 7.74 -7.09 4.99
C VAL A 54 8.67 -6.65 6.13
N SER A 55 9.45 -5.58 5.93
CA SER A 55 10.58 -5.22 6.79
C SER A 55 10.36 -5.41 8.29
N ASN A 56 9.24 -4.93 8.85
CA ASN A 56 8.89 -4.99 10.28
C ASN A 56 7.70 -5.91 10.57
N GLY A 57 7.28 -6.74 9.59
CA GLY A 57 6.12 -7.61 9.71
C GLY A 57 6.44 -9.01 10.25
N ASN A 58 5.39 -9.80 10.38
CA ASN A 58 5.47 -11.21 10.77
C ASN A 58 5.87 -12.09 9.58
N TRP A 59 6.48 -13.25 9.87
CA TRP A 59 6.79 -14.27 8.89
C TRP A 59 5.51 -14.93 8.35
N ILE A 60 5.35 -14.92 7.03
CA ILE A 60 4.23 -15.53 6.30
C ILE A 60 4.79 -16.72 5.53
N PHE A 61 4.12 -17.86 5.62
CA PHE A 61 4.43 -19.03 4.80
C PHE A 61 4.19 -18.74 3.31
N VAL A 62 5.16 -19.13 2.48
CA VAL A 62 5.10 -18.91 1.02
C VAL A 62 4.98 -20.23 0.27
N ALA A 63 5.91 -21.17 0.47
CA ALA A 63 5.94 -22.43 -0.26
C ALA A 63 6.74 -23.52 0.46
N ASP A 64 6.40 -24.79 0.18
CA ASP A 64 7.23 -25.96 0.40
C ASP A 64 7.76 -26.48 -0.95
N LEU A 65 9.05 -26.75 -1.01
CA LEU A 65 9.75 -27.20 -2.24
C LEU A 65 10.53 -28.49 -2.02
N ALA A 66 10.70 -29.25 -3.09
CA ALA A 66 11.54 -30.45 -3.09
C ALA A 66 13.01 -30.10 -2.85
N SER A 67 13.80 -31.09 -2.38
CA SER A 67 15.24 -30.94 -2.10
C SER A 67 16.09 -30.61 -3.34
N SER A 68 15.61 -30.92 -4.53
CA SER A 68 16.27 -30.57 -5.79
C SER A 68 16.18 -29.09 -6.18
N ARG A 69 15.31 -28.33 -5.53
CA ARG A 69 15.13 -26.90 -5.83
C ARG A 69 16.07 -26.03 -5.00
N THR A 70 16.74 -25.10 -5.68
CA THR A 70 17.61 -24.10 -5.08
C THR A 70 17.21 -22.66 -5.43
N SER A 71 16.03 -22.51 -6.07
CA SER A 71 15.45 -21.21 -6.40
C SER A 71 13.92 -21.26 -6.37
N TYR A 72 13.32 -20.11 -6.19
CA TYR A 72 11.88 -19.89 -6.21
C TYR A 72 11.57 -18.47 -6.67
N THR A 73 10.52 -18.32 -7.48
CA THR A 73 9.99 -16.99 -7.83
C THR A 73 8.67 -16.79 -7.11
N ASP A 74 8.64 -15.83 -6.18
CA ASP A 74 7.41 -15.41 -5.52
C ASP A 74 6.72 -14.35 -6.38
N SER A 75 5.55 -14.69 -6.89
CA SER A 75 4.71 -13.81 -7.71
C SER A 75 3.56 -13.16 -6.92
N LYS A 76 3.58 -13.28 -5.58
CA LYS A 76 2.57 -12.70 -4.69
C LYS A 76 3.16 -11.59 -3.82
N VAL A 77 3.99 -10.74 -4.42
CA VAL A 77 4.59 -9.58 -3.78
C VAL A 77 3.97 -8.30 -4.34
N SER A 78 3.90 -7.27 -3.51
CA SER A 78 3.38 -5.95 -3.88
C SER A 78 4.51 -5.04 -4.37
N ALA A 79 4.19 -4.12 -5.26
CA ALA A 79 5.12 -3.11 -5.74
C ALA A 79 5.61 -2.18 -4.60
N GLY A 80 6.77 -1.58 -4.77
CA GLY A 80 7.35 -0.63 -3.83
C GLY A 80 7.61 -1.16 -2.42
N THR A 81 7.51 -2.48 -2.22
CA THR A 81 7.52 -3.08 -0.89
C THR A 81 8.85 -3.76 -0.60
N ARG A 82 9.41 -3.50 0.58
CA ARG A 82 10.66 -4.12 1.04
C ARG A 82 10.41 -5.45 1.73
N TYR A 83 11.00 -6.51 1.20
CA TYR A 83 10.87 -7.88 1.68
C TYR A 83 12.16 -8.44 2.25
N VAL A 84 12.01 -9.39 3.16
CA VAL A 84 13.03 -10.29 3.67
C VAL A 84 12.49 -11.71 3.60
N TYR A 85 13.31 -12.67 3.24
CA TYR A 85 12.95 -14.08 3.16
C TYR A 85 13.79 -14.93 4.10
N THR A 86 13.30 -16.10 4.42
CA THR A 86 14.07 -17.19 5.00
C THR A 86 13.72 -18.49 4.29
N VAL A 87 14.74 -19.27 3.98
CA VAL A 87 14.61 -20.61 3.41
C VAL A 87 15.11 -21.58 4.45
N ARG A 88 14.23 -22.42 4.94
CA ARG A 88 14.56 -23.39 5.99
C ARG A 88 14.51 -24.79 5.39
N ALA A 89 15.69 -25.40 5.26
CA ALA A 89 15.78 -26.82 4.94
C ALA A 89 15.03 -27.64 5.99
N TYR A 90 14.42 -28.75 5.60
CA TYR A 90 13.79 -29.66 6.56
C TYR A 90 14.15 -31.11 6.32
N LYS A 91 14.09 -31.89 7.40
CA LYS A 91 14.11 -33.34 7.42
C LYS A 91 12.75 -33.85 7.89
N LYS A 92 12.23 -34.92 7.28
CA LYS A 92 10.98 -35.55 7.67
C LYS A 92 11.22 -36.75 8.61
N ALA A 93 10.39 -36.89 9.61
CA ALA A 93 10.21 -38.12 10.35
C ALA A 93 8.70 -38.37 10.47
N GLY A 94 8.19 -39.34 9.73
CA GLY A 94 6.77 -39.50 9.52
C GLY A 94 6.15 -38.24 8.89
N ASN A 95 5.11 -37.72 9.50
CA ASN A 95 4.41 -36.51 9.05
C ASN A 95 5.01 -35.20 9.60
N VAL A 96 6.07 -35.30 10.44
CA VAL A 96 6.67 -34.13 11.09
C VAL A 96 7.86 -33.61 10.27
N LYS A 97 7.91 -32.29 10.03
CA LYS A 97 9.05 -31.60 9.41
C LYS A 97 9.91 -30.92 10.47
N TYR A 98 11.16 -31.33 10.59
CA TYR A 98 12.16 -30.73 11.46
C TYR A 98 12.94 -29.69 10.68
N LEU A 99 12.62 -28.42 10.90
CA LEU A 99 13.17 -27.29 10.16
C LEU A 99 14.52 -26.86 10.69
N ALA A 100 15.46 -26.54 9.81
CA ALA A 100 16.70 -25.86 10.15
C ALA A 100 16.46 -24.55 10.91
N SER A 101 17.47 -24.03 11.58
CA SER A 101 17.42 -22.69 12.20
C SER A 101 17.13 -21.61 11.15
N LEU A 102 16.48 -20.54 11.59
CA LEU A 102 16.12 -19.43 10.71
C LEU A 102 17.38 -18.62 10.38
N VAL A 103 17.63 -18.40 9.08
CA VAL A 103 18.61 -17.46 8.55
C VAL A 103 17.87 -16.52 7.60
N GLN A 104 18.04 -15.23 7.79
CA GLN A 104 17.40 -14.22 6.93
C GLN A 104 18.24 -13.98 5.68
N SER A 105 17.56 -13.64 4.57
CA SER A 105 18.19 -13.11 3.36
C SER A 105 18.72 -11.69 3.57
N ASN A 106 19.42 -11.16 2.57
CA ASN A 106 19.45 -9.71 2.34
C ASN A 106 18.02 -9.18 2.25
N SER A 107 17.84 -7.88 2.40
CA SER A 107 16.56 -7.24 2.07
C SER A 107 16.59 -6.71 0.63
N ALA A 108 15.46 -6.78 -0.05
CA ALA A 108 15.28 -6.19 -1.38
C ALA A 108 13.87 -5.57 -1.49
N SER A 109 13.78 -4.45 -2.17
CA SER A 109 12.51 -3.84 -2.51
C SER A 109 12.12 -4.21 -3.93
N THR A 110 10.84 -4.53 -4.13
CA THR A 110 10.29 -4.56 -5.48
C THR A 110 10.29 -3.14 -6.04
N PRO A 111 10.55 -2.95 -7.33
CA PRO A 111 10.34 -1.64 -7.96
C PRO A 111 8.92 -1.15 -7.69
N ASN A 112 8.75 0.17 -7.55
CA ASN A 112 7.44 0.76 -7.65
C ASN A 112 6.86 0.47 -9.03
N THR A 113 5.55 0.27 -9.13
CA THR A 113 4.89 0.18 -10.44
C THR A 113 5.12 1.44 -11.28
N ASN A 114 5.50 2.53 -10.61
CA ASN A 114 5.73 3.86 -11.20
C ASN A 114 7.10 4.03 -11.88
N SER A 115 7.91 2.99 -12.07
CA SER A 115 9.17 3.14 -12.81
C SER A 115 8.98 3.26 -14.34
N THR A 116 7.74 3.20 -14.81
CA THR A 116 7.36 3.55 -16.19
C THR A 116 6.04 4.28 -16.17
N THR A 117 5.99 5.48 -15.58
CA THR A 117 4.84 6.35 -15.78
C THR A 117 4.71 6.62 -17.27
N ARG A 118 3.56 6.33 -17.85
CA ARG A 118 3.26 6.59 -19.26
C ARG A 118 3.33 8.11 -19.55
N PHE A 119 3.03 8.90 -18.53
CA PHE A 119 3.12 10.35 -18.59
C PHE A 119 4.35 10.87 -17.79
N ASN A 120 5.18 11.64 -18.44
CA ASN A 120 6.21 12.41 -17.73
C ASN A 120 5.60 13.60 -16.98
N SER A 121 6.39 14.30 -16.17
CA SER A 121 5.91 15.42 -15.34
C SER A 121 5.22 16.52 -16.16
N SER A 122 5.72 16.84 -17.36
CA SER A 122 5.09 17.83 -18.23
C SER A 122 3.75 17.36 -18.78
N GLN A 123 3.64 16.07 -19.10
CA GLN A 123 2.37 15.47 -19.55
C GLN A 123 1.34 15.41 -18.41
N LYS A 124 1.76 15.08 -17.20
CA LYS A 124 0.87 15.13 -16.01
C LYS A 124 0.38 16.55 -15.74
N GLU A 125 1.23 17.55 -15.90
CA GLU A 125 0.83 18.95 -15.76
C GLU A 125 -0.23 19.35 -16.80
N VAL A 126 -0.08 18.91 -18.05
CA VAL A 126 -1.09 19.12 -19.10
C VAL A 126 -2.39 18.39 -18.74
N MET A 127 -2.31 17.13 -18.30
CA MET A 127 -3.47 16.33 -17.91
C MET A 127 -4.24 16.97 -16.75
N LYS A 128 -3.51 17.43 -15.72
CA LYS A 128 -4.10 18.15 -14.59
C LYS A 128 -4.90 19.38 -15.06
N LYS A 129 -4.36 20.18 -15.97
CA LYS A 129 -5.04 21.36 -16.50
C LYS A 129 -6.30 21.00 -17.31
N ILE A 130 -6.25 19.90 -18.04
CA ILE A 130 -7.42 19.38 -18.77
C ILE A 130 -8.49 18.94 -17.77
N LEU A 131 -8.15 18.12 -16.78
CA LEU A 131 -9.10 17.61 -15.79
C LEU A 131 -9.74 18.76 -15.02
N TYR A 132 -8.97 19.71 -14.53
CA TYR A 132 -9.53 20.89 -13.84
C TYR A 132 -10.47 21.71 -14.75
N ALA A 133 -10.18 21.83 -16.02
CA ALA A 133 -11.05 22.54 -16.95
C ALA A 133 -12.37 21.78 -17.20
N VAL A 134 -12.32 20.46 -17.21
CA VAL A 134 -13.51 19.61 -17.35
C VAL A 134 -14.37 19.65 -16.09
N GLU A 135 -13.74 19.46 -14.92
CA GLU A 135 -14.43 19.38 -13.64
C GLU A 135 -15.12 20.69 -13.23
N THR A 136 -14.53 21.83 -13.56
CA THR A 136 -15.12 23.15 -13.23
C THR A 136 -16.13 23.67 -14.27
N GLY A 137 -16.59 22.79 -15.18
CA GLY A 137 -17.77 23.06 -15.99
C GLY A 137 -17.60 24.14 -17.06
N GLY A 138 -16.49 24.13 -17.79
CA GLY A 138 -16.29 25.02 -18.94
C GLY A 138 -15.29 26.14 -18.72
N GLN A 139 -14.45 26.00 -17.70
CA GLN A 139 -13.30 26.87 -17.55
C GLN A 139 -12.33 26.72 -18.74
N VAL A 140 -11.72 27.81 -19.14
CA VAL A 140 -10.72 27.78 -20.19
C VAL A 140 -9.51 26.99 -19.70
N TYR A 141 -8.97 26.13 -20.57
CA TYR A 141 -7.75 25.37 -20.30
C TYR A 141 -6.66 26.24 -19.68
N GLY A 142 -6.12 25.79 -18.55
CA GLY A 142 -5.12 26.52 -17.79
C GLY A 142 -5.65 27.54 -16.79
N ASN A 143 -6.96 27.77 -16.74
CA ASN A 143 -7.60 28.64 -15.77
C ASN A 143 -8.32 27.78 -14.71
N GLN A 144 -7.62 27.42 -13.65
CA GLN A 144 -8.12 26.56 -12.59
C GLN A 144 -8.83 27.39 -11.52
N ASP A 145 -10.06 27.04 -11.15
CA ASP A 145 -10.78 27.64 -10.03
C ASP A 145 -10.54 26.89 -8.72
N TYR A 146 -9.36 27.09 -8.13
CA TYR A 146 -9.00 26.47 -6.85
C TYR A 146 -9.87 26.87 -5.66
N LYS A 147 -10.68 27.91 -5.81
CA LYS A 147 -11.58 28.43 -4.75
C LYS A 147 -13.04 28.03 -4.96
N ASP A 148 -13.33 27.19 -5.94
CA ASP A 148 -14.72 26.78 -6.18
C ASP A 148 -15.33 26.12 -4.95
N PHE A 149 -16.61 26.44 -4.73
CA PHE A 149 -17.39 25.91 -3.64
C PHE A 149 -18.83 25.74 -4.11
N THR A 150 -19.30 24.52 -4.17
CA THR A 150 -20.65 24.14 -4.53
C THR A 150 -21.39 23.56 -3.32
N GLU A 151 -22.58 24.08 -3.04
CA GLU A 151 -23.47 23.55 -2.00
C GLU A 151 -24.02 22.19 -2.42
N ALA A 152 -24.33 21.33 -1.45
CA ALA A 152 -25.04 20.09 -1.70
C ALA A 152 -26.42 20.39 -2.31
N TYR A 153 -26.77 19.67 -3.36
CA TYR A 153 -28.11 19.79 -3.97
C TYR A 153 -29.18 19.20 -3.06
N THR A 154 -30.23 19.96 -2.82
CA THR A 154 -31.33 19.54 -1.93
C THR A 154 -32.24 18.49 -2.57
N ASN A 155 -32.29 18.42 -3.91
CA ASN A 155 -33.20 17.57 -4.69
C ASN A 155 -32.48 16.48 -5.48
N SER A 156 -31.17 16.30 -5.28
CA SER A 156 -30.40 15.25 -5.94
C SER A 156 -30.42 13.96 -5.13
N SER A 157 -30.61 12.83 -5.80
CA SER A 157 -30.45 11.50 -5.20
C SER A 157 -28.99 11.07 -5.09
N SER A 158 -28.06 11.78 -5.73
CA SER A 158 -26.64 11.42 -5.83
C SER A 158 -25.67 12.41 -5.16
N GLU A 159 -26.06 13.69 -5.02
CA GLU A 159 -25.19 14.72 -4.49
C GLU A 159 -25.68 15.24 -3.13
N HIS A 160 -25.23 14.58 -2.06
CA HIS A 160 -25.69 14.82 -0.69
C HIS A 160 -24.75 15.67 0.14
N ALA A 161 -23.57 16.01 -0.38
CA ALA A 161 -22.54 16.76 0.34
C ALA A 161 -22.00 17.92 -0.49
N ILE A 162 -21.18 18.78 0.13
CA ILE A 162 -20.49 19.86 -0.57
C ILE A 162 -19.44 19.32 -1.53
N THR A 163 -19.16 20.12 -2.56
CA THR A 163 -18.03 19.94 -3.48
C THR A 163 -17.12 21.16 -3.42
N ILE A 164 -15.80 20.97 -3.43
CA ILE A 164 -14.84 22.06 -3.27
C ILE A 164 -13.64 21.93 -4.22
N GLY A 165 -13.08 23.07 -4.60
CA GLY A 165 -11.83 23.20 -5.31
C GLY A 165 -11.88 22.84 -6.79
N ALA A 166 -10.74 23.01 -7.48
CA ALA A 166 -10.61 22.84 -8.92
C ALA A 166 -10.86 21.41 -9.41
N GLY A 167 -10.58 20.40 -8.59
CA GLY A 167 -10.83 18.99 -8.89
C GLY A 167 -12.23 18.51 -8.50
N GLN A 168 -13.14 19.42 -8.11
CA GLN A 168 -14.49 19.09 -7.67
C GLN A 168 -14.52 17.98 -6.60
N TRP A 169 -13.65 18.14 -5.59
CA TRP A 169 -13.54 17.19 -4.48
C TRP A 169 -14.86 17.10 -3.71
N TYR A 170 -15.54 15.96 -3.86
CA TYR A 170 -16.88 15.72 -3.32
C TYR A 170 -16.82 14.93 -2.00
N ALA A 171 -17.66 15.28 -1.05
CA ALA A 171 -17.92 14.50 0.18
C ALA A 171 -16.63 14.12 0.93
N THR A 172 -16.31 12.85 1.02
CA THR A 172 -15.11 12.33 1.72
C THR A 172 -13.80 12.77 1.08
N GLU A 173 -13.76 13.05 -0.22
CA GLU A 173 -12.58 13.61 -0.87
C GLU A 173 -12.36 15.07 -0.50
N ALA A 174 -13.44 15.84 -0.31
CA ALA A 174 -13.35 17.18 0.28
C ALA A 174 -12.77 17.14 1.70
N GLN A 175 -13.19 16.17 2.51
CA GLN A 175 -12.61 15.94 3.85
C GLN A 175 -11.13 15.59 3.76
N ARG A 176 -10.76 14.71 2.83
CA ARG A 176 -9.37 14.29 2.59
C ARG A 176 -8.50 15.49 2.24
N LEU A 177 -8.96 16.35 1.31
CA LEU A 177 -8.24 17.57 0.94
C LEU A 177 -8.00 18.48 2.17
N LEU A 178 -9.03 18.71 2.97
CA LEU A 178 -8.91 19.56 4.16
C LEU A 178 -7.98 18.95 5.22
N LYS A 179 -7.99 17.63 5.41
CA LYS A 179 -7.02 16.92 6.26
C LYS A 179 -5.60 17.05 5.73
N LEU A 180 -5.41 16.94 4.42
CA LEU A 180 -4.10 17.09 3.79
C LEU A 180 -3.55 18.50 4.00
N ILE A 181 -4.37 19.55 3.82
CA ILE A 181 -3.99 20.94 4.09
C ILE A 181 -3.59 21.12 5.56
N HIS A 182 -4.34 20.55 6.49
CA HIS A 182 -4.02 20.63 7.92
C HIS A 182 -2.70 19.96 8.26
N THR A 183 -2.42 18.79 7.69
CA THR A 183 -1.19 18.04 7.93
C THR A 183 0.02 18.71 7.29
N THR A 184 -0.15 19.22 6.05
CA THR A 184 0.94 19.82 5.28
C THR A 184 1.29 21.22 5.76
N SER A 185 0.28 22.00 6.17
CA SER A 185 0.46 23.40 6.63
C SER A 185 -0.50 23.74 7.77
N PRO A 186 -0.21 23.32 9.00
CA PRO A 186 -1.02 23.68 10.18
C PRO A 186 -1.17 25.19 10.36
N GLU A 187 -0.18 25.96 9.94
CA GLU A 187 -0.21 27.44 10.00
C GLU A 187 -1.31 28.05 9.13
N THR A 188 -1.65 27.39 8.01
CA THR A 188 -2.77 27.81 7.16
C THR A 188 -4.09 27.68 7.91
N TYR A 189 -4.31 26.62 8.67
CA TYR A 189 -5.48 26.50 9.53
C TYR A 189 -5.50 27.53 10.64
N LYS A 190 -4.39 27.71 11.36
CA LYS A 190 -4.29 28.76 12.41
C LYS A 190 -4.64 30.16 11.87
N LYS A 191 -4.27 30.43 10.62
CA LYS A 191 -4.55 31.71 9.95
C LYS A 191 -6.01 31.90 9.59
N TYR A 192 -6.68 30.89 9.03
CA TYR A 192 -8.02 31.03 8.44
C TYR A 192 -9.13 30.44 9.29
N ASP A 193 -8.85 29.38 10.07
CA ASP A 193 -9.80 28.71 10.96
C ASP A 193 -9.45 28.92 12.46
N THR A 194 -9.30 30.16 12.84
CA THR A 194 -8.84 30.59 14.20
C THR A 194 -9.66 30.00 15.35
N LYS A 195 -10.90 29.59 15.09
CA LYS A 195 -11.83 29.01 16.08
C LYS A 195 -12.01 27.49 15.90
N ASN A 196 -11.23 26.86 15.02
CA ASN A 196 -11.30 25.45 14.70
C ASN A 196 -12.70 24.97 14.24
N TYR A 197 -13.49 25.85 13.63
CA TYR A 197 -14.84 25.48 13.18
C TYR A 197 -14.81 24.41 12.10
N VAL A 198 -13.98 24.62 11.06
CA VAL A 198 -13.85 23.66 9.95
C VAL A 198 -13.09 22.44 10.39
N TRP A 199 -12.03 22.59 11.21
CA TRP A 199 -11.29 21.44 11.69
C TRP A 199 -12.15 20.51 12.57
N ASN A 200 -12.97 21.06 13.44
CA ASN A 200 -13.91 20.26 14.24
C ASN A 200 -14.90 19.51 13.36
N ASP A 201 -15.42 20.14 12.30
CA ASP A 201 -16.31 19.48 11.34
C ASP A 201 -15.55 18.37 10.57
N VAL A 202 -14.31 18.62 10.15
CA VAL A 202 -13.45 17.64 9.46
C VAL A 202 -13.22 16.37 10.29
N VAL A 203 -13.14 16.52 11.61
CA VAL A 203 -12.86 15.40 12.53
C VAL A 203 -14.13 14.67 12.96
N ASN A 204 -15.24 15.40 13.16
CA ASN A 204 -16.41 14.89 13.88
C ASN A 204 -17.64 14.67 13.00
N GLU A 205 -17.74 15.32 11.83
CA GLU A 205 -18.93 15.24 11.00
C GLU A 205 -18.86 14.10 9.96
N ASN A 206 -20.03 13.64 9.53
CA ASN A 206 -20.14 12.69 8.43
C ASN A 206 -20.07 13.41 7.08
N TRP A 207 -18.90 13.38 6.45
CA TRP A 207 -18.66 14.08 5.19
C TRP A 207 -19.38 13.48 4.00
N SER A 208 -19.87 12.27 4.06
CA SER A 208 -20.72 11.70 2.99
C SER A 208 -22.06 12.45 2.83
N THR A 209 -22.46 13.20 3.86
CA THR A 209 -23.70 13.97 3.88
C THR A 209 -23.49 15.39 4.43
N TYR A 210 -22.25 15.87 4.42
CA TYR A 210 -21.92 17.17 5.00
C TYR A 210 -22.46 18.32 4.17
N ARG A 211 -23.28 19.15 4.79
CA ARG A 211 -24.02 20.24 4.12
C ARG A 211 -23.83 21.55 4.87
N ILE A 212 -23.35 22.55 4.17
CA ILE A 212 -23.30 23.93 4.66
C ILE A 212 -23.65 24.89 3.54
N LYS A 213 -24.20 26.06 3.89
CA LYS A 213 -24.50 27.11 2.94
C LYS A 213 -23.22 27.84 2.50
N LYS A 214 -23.13 28.19 1.21
CA LYS A 214 -22.02 28.95 0.62
C LYS A 214 -21.79 30.28 1.33
N THR A 215 -22.84 30.86 1.89
CA THR A 215 -22.79 32.13 2.66
C THR A 215 -22.29 31.96 4.09
N SER A 216 -22.17 30.73 4.59
CA SER A 216 -21.79 30.45 5.97
C SER A 216 -20.34 30.83 6.26
N THR A 217 -20.03 31.05 7.52
CA THR A 217 -18.66 31.30 8.00
C THR A 217 -17.75 30.09 7.65
N ARG A 218 -18.24 28.86 7.81
CA ARG A 218 -17.50 27.64 7.47
C ARG A 218 -17.12 27.55 5.99
N ALA A 219 -18.05 27.87 5.11
CA ALA A 219 -17.78 27.90 3.66
C ALA A 219 -16.70 28.93 3.30
N LYS A 220 -16.75 30.13 3.90
CA LYS A 220 -15.72 31.16 3.71
C LYS A 220 -14.35 30.70 4.20
N ILE A 221 -14.29 30.01 5.35
CA ILE A 221 -13.04 29.43 5.86
C ILE A 221 -12.52 28.37 4.89
N ILE A 222 -13.38 27.44 4.44
CA ILE A 222 -12.99 26.40 3.46
C ILE A 222 -12.43 27.03 2.19
N VAL A 223 -13.11 28.02 1.63
CA VAL A 223 -12.63 28.75 0.43
C VAL A 223 -11.25 29.37 0.66
N ASN A 224 -11.01 29.98 1.79
CA ASN A 224 -9.71 30.55 2.14
C ASN A 224 -8.63 29.47 2.31
N LEU A 225 -8.96 28.33 2.90
CA LEU A 225 -8.04 27.19 3.06
C LEU A 225 -7.62 26.63 1.71
N ILE A 226 -8.59 26.31 0.84
CA ILE A 226 -8.32 25.66 -0.44
C ILE A 226 -7.68 26.61 -1.47
N SER A 227 -7.95 27.91 -1.41
CA SER A 227 -7.34 28.93 -2.28
C SER A 227 -6.00 29.47 -1.74
N SER A 228 -5.58 29.06 -0.56
CA SER A 228 -4.25 29.38 -0.06
C SER A 228 -3.14 28.69 -0.87
N PRO A 229 -1.87 29.18 -0.83
CA PRO A 229 -0.77 28.50 -1.47
C PRO A 229 -0.63 27.02 -1.06
N ALA A 230 -0.86 26.70 0.22
CA ALA A 230 -0.87 25.32 0.70
C ALA A 230 -2.05 24.54 0.17
N GLY A 231 -3.25 25.13 0.12
CA GLY A 231 -4.44 24.49 -0.43
C GLY A 231 -4.32 24.18 -1.91
N ILE A 232 -3.79 25.12 -2.71
CA ILE A 232 -3.51 24.90 -4.14
C ILE A 232 -2.55 23.74 -4.32
N LYS A 233 -1.44 23.73 -3.58
CA LYS A 233 -0.46 22.64 -3.63
C LYS A 233 -1.10 21.29 -3.29
N CYS A 234 -1.92 21.21 -2.26
CA CYS A 234 -2.59 19.99 -1.85
C CYS A 234 -3.61 19.52 -2.90
N GLN A 235 -4.34 20.43 -3.57
CA GLN A 235 -5.23 20.08 -4.66
C GLN A 235 -4.46 19.50 -5.85
N ASP A 236 -3.34 20.10 -6.23
CA ASP A 236 -2.48 19.60 -7.29
C ASP A 236 -1.90 18.21 -6.95
N GLU A 237 -1.52 17.99 -5.69
CA GLU A 237 -1.00 16.71 -5.19
C GLU A 237 -2.05 15.59 -5.33
N LEU A 238 -3.29 15.83 -4.88
CA LEU A 238 -4.40 14.89 -5.03
C LEU A 238 -4.75 14.62 -6.50
N MET A 239 -4.71 15.65 -7.37
CA MET A 239 -4.95 15.48 -8.80
C MET A 239 -3.86 14.64 -9.46
N TYR A 240 -2.59 14.79 -9.08
CA TYR A 240 -1.52 13.93 -9.57
C TYR A 240 -1.67 12.48 -9.12
N GLU A 241 -2.10 12.23 -7.87
CA GLU A 241 -2.43 10.88 -7.40
C GLU A 241 -3.54 10.25 -8.24
N GLN A 242 -4.60 10.99 -8.52
CA GLN A 242 -5.71 10.52 -9.35
C GLN A 242 -5.28 10.23 -10.80
N ILE A 243 -4.41 11.05 -11.39
CA ILE A 243 -3.83 10.81 -12.71
C ILE A 243 -3.03 9.50 -12.72
N GLU A 244 -2.27 9.22 -11.67
CA GLU A 244 -1.50 7.98 -11.52
C GLU A 244 -2.39 6.74 -11.35
N GLU A 245 -3.51 6.87 -10.67
CA GLU A 245 -4.53 5.82 -10.57
C GLU A 245 -5.12 5.51 -11.95
N TYR A 246 -5.56 6.52 -12.70
CA TYR A 246 -6.07 6.35 -14.07
C TYR A 246 -5.02 5.74 -15.01
N GLU A 247 -3.76 6.16 -14.92
CA GLU A 247 -2.67 5.53 -15.67
C GLU A 247 -2.55 4.03 -15.36
N THR A 248 -2.70 3.68 -14.10
CA THR A 248 -2.61 2.29 -13.65
C THR A 248 -3.80 1.47 -14.14
N GLU A 249 -5.01 2.02 -14.08
CA GLU A 249 -6.22 1.37 -14.57
C GLU A 249 -6.16 1.14 -16.08
N ILE A 250 -5.80 2.16 -16.87
CA ILE A 250 -5.65 2.05 -18.33
C ILE A 250 -4.64 0.96 -18.68
N ARG A 251 -3.53 0.90 -17.96
CA ARG A 251 -2.49 -0.10 -18.17
C ARG A 251 -2.98 -1.53 -17.86
N ASN A 252 -3.80 -1.68 -16.83
CA ASN A 252 -4.40 -2.97 -16.48
C ASN A 252 -5.42 -3.46 -17.52
N LEU A 253 -5.99 -2.55 -18.30
CA LEU A 253 -6.85 -2.88 -19.43
C LEU A 253 -6.08 -3.36 -20.67
N GLY A 254 -4.74 -3.31 -20.64
CA GLY A 254 -3.88 -3.79 -21.73
C GLY A 254 -3.80 -2.85 -22.94
N VAL A 255 -4.06 -1.55 -22.74
CA VAL A 255 -4.02 -0.51 -23.79
C VAL A 255 -2.72 0.26 -23.74
#